data_0e78f5a5b7c9f3b8bc571e54337ecec2
#
_entry.id   0e78f5a5b7c9f3b8bc571e54337ecec2
#
_cell.length_a   1.000
_cell.length_b   1.000
_cell.length_c   1.000
_cell.angle_alpha   90.00
_cell.angle_beta   90.00
_cell.angle_gamma   90.00
#
_symmetry.space_group_name_H-M   'P 1'
#
loop_
_entity.id
_entity.type
_entity.pdbx_description
1 polymer ?
#
loop_
_entity_poly.entity_id
_entity_poly.type
_entity_poly.pdbx_seq_one_letter_code
_entity_poly.pdbx_strand_id
1 'polypeptide(L)'
;MAGNRWDGTGPEGREAFELASPAGKELCCHTAAQPVDPADVISFWQEAGMAMWFAEDPNFDRRFREQFLSAYDAARRGWLDDWPATPNGALALLILLDQFPRNAFRGTARIHESDAQARDVAERAIAADFPGQICPKLRAFIYMPLHHSEQLADQERAVALMRELGDEAARAAEHHCEIIRRFGRFPHRNAILGRTTTADEQEYLDQGGFAGGSLIEPKSTL
;
A
#
# COMPACT_ATOMS: atom_id res chain seq x y z
N MET A 1 2.71 -49.47 68.98
CA MET A 1 4.04 -49.34 69.56
C MET A 1 4.57 -47.97 69.13
N ALA A 2 4.70 -47.12 70.18
CA ALA A 2 5.76 -46.19 70.48
C ALA A 2 6.14 -45.26 69.34
N GLY A 3 5.92 -44.00 69.39
CA GLY A 3 6.21 -43.02 70.48
C GLY A 3 7.53 -42.37 70.15
N ASN A 4 7.55 -41.09 69.79
CA ASN A 4 8.24 -40.12 70.58
C ASN A 4 8.12 -38.70 70.06
N ARG A 5 7.62 -37.92 70.92
CA ARG A 5 7.61 -36.49 71.01
C ARG A 5 9.04 -35.98 71.30
N TRP A 6 9.44 -34.83 70.75
CA TRP A 6 10.42 -33.97 71.37
C TRP A 6 10.03 -32.51 71.20
N ASP A 7 9.91 -31.87 72.39
CA ASP A 7 9.79 -30.46 72.61
C ASP A 7 11.18 -29.83 72.73
N GLY A 8 11.24 -28.50 72.54
CA GLY A 8 12.31 -27.74 73.14
C GLY A 8 12.73 -26.48 72.34
N THR A 9 12.01 -25.41 72.57
CA THR A 9 12.43 -24.05 72.98
C THR A 9 13.77 -23.48 72.51
N GLY A 10 13.71 -22.39 71.70
CA GLY A 10 14.30 -21.06 71.71
C GLY A 10 15.82 -20.89 71.64
N PRO A 11 16.39 -19.67 71.57
CA PRO A 11 15.79 -18.39 71.17
C PRO A 11 16.60 -17.60 70.09
N GLU A 12 15.99 -16.54 69.55
CA GLU A 12 16.57 -15.25 69.17
C GLU A 12 17.71 -15.15 68.13
N GLY A 13 17.40 -14.63 67.01
CA GLY A 13 18.31 -14.09 66.04
C GLY A 13 17.50 -13.29 64.99
N ARG A 14 17.11 -12.05 65.38
CA ARG A 14 16.56 -11.08 64.38
C ARG A 14 17.71 -10.56 63.56
N GLU A 15 17.87 -11.06 62.37
CA GLU A 15 18.57 -10.33 61.31
C GLU A 15 17.54 -9.71 60.38
N ALA A 16 17.56 -8.37 60.37
CA ALA A 16 16.77 -7.54 59.45
C ALA A 16 17.24 -7.79 58.04
N PHE A 17 16.40 -8.47 57.24
CA PHE A 17 16.58 -8.54 55.81
C PHE A 17 16.04 -7.23 55.21
N GLU A 18 16.95 -6.33 54.92
CA GLU A 18 16.75 -5.10 54.20
C GLU A 18 16.29 -5.46 52.76
N LEU A 19 15.00 -5.27 52.47
CA LEU A 19 14.42 -5.43 51.15
C LEU A 19 15.00 -4.34 50.25
N ALA A 20 16.02 -4.69 49.50
CA ALA A 20 16.47 -3.91 48.35
C ALA A 20 15.31 -3.77 47.37
N SER A 21 14.83 -2.55 47.23
CA SER A 21 13.88 -2.12 46.22
C SER A 21 14.41 -2.48 44.83
N PRO A 22 13.70 -3.20 43.96
CA PRO A 22 14.15 -3.38 42.59
C PRO A 22 14.01 -2.04 41.88
N ALA A 23 15.17 -1.54 41.47
CA ALA A 23 15.34 -0.38 40.60
C ALA A 23 14.32 -0.35 39.47
N GLY A 24 13.84 0.86 39.21
CA GLY A 24 12.81 1.19 38.26
C GLY A 24 12.96 0.49 36.90
N LYS A 25 11.93 -0.24 36.56
CA LYS A 25 11.63 -0.47 35.16
C LYS A 25 11.18 0.88 34.61
N GLU A 26 12.07 1.57 33.90
CA GLU A 26 11.67 2.61 32.97
C GLU A 26 10.62 2.00 32.07
N LEU A 27 9.38 2.39 32.30
CA LEU A 27 8.28 2.15 31.40
C LEU A 27 8.57 3.04 30.19
N CYS A 28 9.27 2.48 29.19
CA CYS A 28 9.32 3.09 27.86
C CYS A 28 7.87 3.27 27.42
N CYS A 29 7.34 4.46 27.66
CA CYS A 29 6.15 4.94 26.97
C CYS A 29 6.48 4.98 25.48
N HIS A 30 6.36 3.84 24.80
CA HIS A 30 6.05 3.85 23.41
C HIS A 30 4.68 4.52 23.34
N THR A 31 4.66 5.80 22.97
CA THR A 31 3.45 6.43 22.47
C THR A 31 2.98 5.52 21.35
N ALA A 32 1.96 4.72 21.64
CA ALA A 32 1.30 3.93 20.61
C ALA A 32 0.87 4.92 19.55
N ALA A 33 1.48 4.82 18.36
CA ALA A 33 1.06 5.62 17.23
C ALA A 33 -0.46 5.43 17.13
N GLN A 34 -1.20 6.55 17.07
CA GLN A 34 -2.66 6.50 16.90
C GLN A 34 -2.95 5.59 15.72
N PRO A 35 -3.92 4.68 15.84
CA PRO A 35 -4.28 3.85 14.71
C PRO A 35 -4.70 4.75 13.55
N VAL A 36 -4.08 4.58 12.39
CA VAL A 36 -4.40 5.34 11.18
C VAL A 36 -5.84 5.04 10.81
N ASP A 37 -6.62 6.09 10.59
CA ASP A 37 -8.01 6.01 10.10
C ASP A 37 -8.05 6.09 8.57
N PRO A 38 -8.99 5.44 7.86
CA PRO A 38 -9.22 5.65 6.44
C PRO A 38 -9.30 7.10 6.01
N ALA A 39 -9.90 7.97 6.84
CA ALA A 39 -10.02 9.38 6.56
C ALA A 39 -8.66 10.10 6.51
N ASP A 40 -7.67 9.68 7.31
CA ASP A 40 -6.33 10.27 7.30
C ASP A 40 -5.63 10.02 5.96
N VAL A 41 -5.73 8.79 5.45
CA VAL A 41 -5.15 8.40 4.16
C VAL A 41 -5.80 9.18 3.01
N ILE A 42 -7.13 9.25 3.02
CA ILE A 42 -7.90 9.96 1.98
C ILE A 42 -7.60 11.46 2.02
N SER A 43 -7.57 12.08 3.19
CA SER A 43 -7.29 13.50 3.36
C SER A 43 -5.90 13.85 2.84
N PHE A 44 -4.88 13.08 3.24
CA PHE A 44 -3.52 13.25 2.74
C PHE A 44 -3.45 13.18 1.21
N TRP A 45 -4.14 12.19 0.63
CA TRP A 45 -4.17 11.98 -0.82
C TRP A 45 -4.91 13.11 -1.54
N GLN A 46 -6.03 13.56 -1.00
CA GLN A 46 -6.80 14.67 -1.55
C GLN A 46 -6.02 16.00 -1.50
N GLU A 47 -5.34 16.28 -0.39
CA GLU A 47 -4.52 17.48 -0.21
C GLU A 47 -3.34 17.52 -1.20
N ALA A 48 -2.75 16.36 -1.52
CA ALA A 48 -1.74 16.24 -2.55
C ALA A 48 -2.25 16.72 -3.92
N GLY A 49 -3.44 16.33 -4.27
CA GLY A 49 -4.10 16.72 -5.51
C GLY A 49 -3.49 16.09 -6.77
N MET A 50 -4.15 16.32 -7.90
CA MET A 50 -3.82 15.69 -9.16
C MET A 50 -2.37 15.94 -9.61
N ALA A 51 -1.83 17.11 -9.34
CA ALA A 51 -0.46 17.46 -9.71
C ALA A 51 0.60 16.57 -9.03
N MET A 52 0.30 16.09 -7.81
CA MET A 52 1.24 15.27 -7.03
C MET A 52 0.99 13.77 -7.19
N TRP A 53 -0.25 13.35 -7.49
CA TRP A 53 -0.57 11.92 -7.60
C TRP A 53 0.28 11.17 -8.63
N PHE A 54 0.68 11.87 -9.71
CA PHE A 54 1.43 11.29 -10.82
C PHE A 54 2.84 11.91 -10.99
N ALA A 55 3.24 12.79 -10.07
CA ALA A 55 4.56 13.39 -10.08
C ALA A 55 5.60 12.49 -9.39
N GLU A 56 6.86 12.64 -9.80
CA GLU A 56 8.00 12.14 -9.05
C GLU A 56 8.53 13.28 -8.18
N ASP A 57 8.06 13.34 -6.92
CA ASP A 57 8.52 14.32 -5.94
C ASP A 57 9.08 13.63 -4.69
N PRO A 58 10.42 13.67 -4.50
CA PRO A 58 11.05 12.97 -3.37
C PRO A 58 10.61 13.49 -2.00
N ASN A 59 10.14 14.75 -1.90
CA ASN A 59 9.64 15.28 -0.64
C ASN A 59 8.23 14.76 -0.33
N PHE A 60 7.39 14.65 -1.35
CA PHE A 60 6.09 14.03 -1.22
C PHE A 60 6.23 12.55 -0.86
N ASP A 61 7.06 11.80 -1.61
CA ASP A 61 7.33 10.38 -1.39
C ASP A 61 7.82 10.11 0.03
N ARG A 62 8.75 10.96 0.53
CA ARG A 62 9.25 10.85 1.91
C ARG A 62 8.14 11.07 2.93
N ARG A 63 7.35 12.16 2.82
CA ARG A 63 6.25 12.46 3.75
C ARG A 63 5.20 11.34 3.74
N PHE A 64 4.82 10.85 2.56
CA PHE A 64 3.88 9.76 2.42
C PHE A 64 4.39 8.50 3.12
N ARG A 65 5.66 8.17 2.90
CA ARG A 65 6.31 7.03 3.54
C ARG A 65 6.40 7.18 5.07
N GLU A 66 6.84 8.32 5.56
CA GLU A 66 6.98 8.56 7.01
C GLU A 66 5.62 8.45 7.73
N GLN A 67 4.57 8.95 7.12
CA GLN A 67 3.26 8.97 7.73
C GLN A 67 2.53 7.63 7.66
N PHE A 68 2.66 6.86 6.59
CA PHE A 68 1.80 5.71 6.35
C PHE A 68 2.52 4.36 6.22
N LEU A 69 3.84 4.28 6.43
CA LEU A 69 4.56 3.00 6.32
C LEU A 69 3.99 1.92 7.26
N SER A 70 3.66 2.29 8.50
CA SER A 70 3.07 1.35 9.46
C SER A 70 1.68 0.88 9.05
N ALA A 71 0.86 1.77 8.48
CA ALA A 71 -0.46 1.43 7.95
C ALA A 71 -0.36 0.52 6.71
N TYR A 72 0.60 0.80 5.82
CA TYR A 72 0.90 -0.07 4.68
C TYR A 72 1.31 -1.48 5.14
N ASP A 73 2.22 -1.58 6.11
CA ASP A 73 2.65 -2.88 6.65
C ASP A 73 1.48 -3.62 7.32
N ALA A 74 0.57 -2.91 7.99
CA ALA A 74 -0.65 -3.48 8.56
C ALA A 74 -1.61 -3.97 7.45
N ALA A 75 -1.81 -3.17 6.40
CA ALA A 75 -2.62 -3.54 5.24
C ALA A 75 -2.11 -4.82 4.56
N ARG A 76 -0.80 -4.90 4.34
CA ARG A 76 -0.17 -6.09 3.75
C ARG A 76 -0.34 -7.37 4.56
N ARG A 77 -0.43 -7.23 5.88
CA ARG A 77 -0.65 -8.37 6.80
C ARG A 77 -2.12 -8.73 6.97
N GLY A 78 -3.03 -8.02 6.31
CA GLY A 78 -4.47 -8.21 6.46
C GLY A 78 -5.05 -7.65 7.76
N TRP A 79 -4.31 -6.82 8.49
CA TRP A 79 -4.78 -6.25 9.75
C TRP A 79 -5.79 -5.11 9.57
N LEU A 80 -6.01 -4.68 8.32
CA LEU A 80 -7.00 -3.67 7.94
C LEU A 80 -8.13 -4.27 7.09
N ASP A 81 -8.40 -5.57 7.22
CA ASP A 81 -9.39 -6.29 6.41
C ASP A 81 -10.83 -5.86 6.67
N ASP A 82 -11.08 -5.10 7.73
CA ASP A 82 -12.39 -4.48 8.01
C ASP A 82 -12.63 -3.18 7.18
N TRP A 83 -11.56 -2.54 6.69
CA TRP A 83 -11.68 -1.29 5.94
C TRP A 83 -12.51 -1.42 4.67
N PRO A 84 -12.37 -2.48 3.85
CA PRO A 84 -13.15 -2.63 2.62
C PRO A 84 -14.64 -2.89 2.83
N ALA A 85 -15.15 -2.86 4.07
CA ALA A 85 -16.58 -2.91 4.34
C ALA A 85 -17.31 -1.60 3.97
N THR A 86 -16.58 -0.50 3.73
CA THR A 86 -17.13 0.81 3.35
C THR A 86 -16.45 1.37 2.12
N PRO A 87 -17.12 2.24 1.33
CA PRO A 87 -16.50 2.86 0.14
C PRO A 87 -15.20 3.61 0.45
N ASN A 88 -15.19 4.44 1.49
CA ASN A 88 -14.00 5.19 1.88
C ASN A 88 -12.90 4.27 2.45
N GLY A 89 -13.26 3.26 3.20
CA GLY A 89 -12.29 2.29 3.71
C GLY A 89 -11.64 1.50 2.58
N ALA A 90 -12.41 1.07 1.57
CA ALA A 90 -11.88 0.41 0.38
C ALA A 90 -10.93 1.34 -0.39
N LEU A 91 -11.32 2.61 -0.60
CA LEU A 91 -10.46 3.59 -1.25
C LEU A 91 -9.15 3.81 -0.50
N ALA A 92 -9.21 4.01 0.82
CA ALA A 92 -8.02 4.21 1.64
C ALA A 92 -7.08 2.99 1.59
N LEU A 93 -7.64 1.79 1.67
CA LEU A 93 -6.86 0.56 1.55
C LEU A 93 -6.21 0.41 0.17
N LEU A 94 -6.90 0.81 -0.90
CA LEU A 94 -6.35 0.81 -2.26
C LEU A 94 -5.25 1.86 -2.44
N ILE A 95 -5.38 3.04 -1.85
CA ILE A 95 -4.30 4.04 -1.82
C ILE A 95 -3.07 3.45 -1.11
N LEU A 96 -3.26 2.75 0.02
CA LEU A 96 -2.15 2.10 0.73
C LEU A 96 -1.53 0.95 -0.06
N LEU A 97 -2.33 0.06 -0.65
CA LEU A 97 -1.81 -1.16 -1.29
C LEU A 97 -1.31 -0.93 -2.72
N ASP A 98 -1.82 0.08 -3.44
CA ASP A 98 -1.47 0.33 -4.84
C ASP A 98 -0.61 1.59 -5.02
N GLN A 99 -1.00 2.73 -4.45
CA GLN A 99 -0.30 4.00 -4.66
C GLN A 99 0.91 4.17 -3.74
N PHE A 100 0.76 3.85 -2.45
CA PHE A 100 1.83 3.99 -1.48
C PHE A 100 3.13 3.29 -1.89
N PRO A 101 3.15 1.99 -2.29
CA PRO A 101 4.40 1.34 -2.67
C PRO A 101 5.04 1.98 -3.89
N ARG A 102 4.26 2.52 -4.83
CA ARG A 102 4.76 3.22 -6.02
C ARG A 102 5.50 4.52 -5.69
N ASN A 103 5.11 5.17 -4.61
CA ASN A 103 5.78 6.35 -4.08
C ASN A 103 6.93 5.99 -3.12
N ALA A 104 6.63 5.15 -2.11
CA ALA A 104 7.54 4.88 -1.00
C ALA A 104 8.74 4.01 -1.37
N PHE A 105 8.65 3.19 -2.44
CA PHE A 105 9.65 2.21 -2.83
C PHE A 105 10.10 2.32 -4.28
N ARG A 106 10.05 3.54 -4.86
CA ARG A 106 10.47 3.77 -6.26
C ARG A 106 11.81 3.12 -6.58
N GLY A 107 11.90 2.55 -7.77
CA GLY A 107 13.12 1.90 -8.26
C GLY A 107 13.43 0.53 -7.64
N THR A 108 12.52 -0.03 -6.86
CA THR A 108 12.69 -1.37 -6.26
C THR A 108 11.53 -2.29 -6.60
N ALA A 109 11.74 -3.62 -6.56
CA ALA A 109 10.68 -4.61 -6.79
C ALA A 109 9.52 -4.51 -5.78
N ARG A 110 9.75 -3.85 -4.64
CA ARG A 110 8.74 -3.65 -3.60
C ARG A 110 7.53 -2.85 -4.08
N ILE A 111 7.66 -2.06 -5.14
CA ILE A 111 6.53 -1.31 -5.73
C ILE A 111 5.39 -2.22 -6.19
N HIS A 112 5.65 -3.51 -6.40
CA HIS A 112 4.69 -4.51 -6.89
C HIS A 112 4.28 -5.55 -5.85
N GLU A 113 4.81 -5.48 -4.63
CA GLU A 113 4.64 -6.55 -3.64
C GLU A 113 3.21 -6.68 -3.11
N SER A 114 2.37 -5.66 -3.27
CA SER A 114 0.95 -5.63 -2.86
C SER A 114 -0.04 -5.58 -4.04
N ASP A 115 0.43 -5.62 -5.29
CA ASP A 115 -0.45 -5.50 -6.47
C ASP A 115 -1.59 -6.55 -6.48
N ALA A 116 -1.32 -7.78 -6.06
CA ALA A 116 -2.33 -8.84 -6.00
C ALA A 116 -3.43 -8.53 -4.95
N GLN A 117 -3.03 -8.08 -3.76
CA GLN A 117 -3.98 -7.71 -2.70
C GLN A 117 -4.81 -6.48 -3.11
N ALA A 118 -4.17 -5.47 -3.72
CA ALA A 118 -4.86 -4.29 -4.24
C ALA A 118 -5.92 -4.69 -5.27
N ARG A 119 -5.60 -5.61 -6.16
CA ARG A 119 -6.53 -6.11 -7.18
C ARG A 119 -7.74 -6.80 -6.55
N ASP A 120 -7.52 -7.67 -5.55
CA ASP A 120 -8.62 -8.36 -4.86
C ASP A 120 -9.55 -7.37 -4.12
N VAL A 121 -9.00 -6.31 -3.53
CA VAL A 121 -9.78 -5.24 -2.90
C VAL A 121 -10.56 -4.45 -3.95
N ALA A 122 -9.93 -4.09 -5.08
CA ALA A 122 -10.58 -3.38 -6.17
C ALA A 122 -11.77 -4.15 -6.74
N GLU A 123 -11.60 -5.45 -7.00
CA GLU A 123 -12.67 -6.33 -7.48
C GLU A 123 -13.87 -6.35 -6.54
N ARG A 124 -13.64 -6.48 -5.23
CA ARG A 124 -14.70 -6.45 -4.23
C ARG A 124 -15.40 -5.10 -4.17
N ALA A 125 -14.65 -4.00 -4.22
CA ALA A 125 -15.19 -2.64 -4.21
C ALA A 125 -16.06 -2.34 -5.43
N ILE A 126 -15.64 -2.81 -6.62
CA ILE A 126 -16.40 -2.68 -7.85
C ILE A 126 -17.68 -3.52 -7.79
N ALA A 127 -17.58 -4.76 -7.32
CA ALA A 127 -18.75 -5.66 -7.18
C ALA A 127 -19.79 -5.12 -6.16
N ALA A 128 -19.34 -4.34 -5.17
CA ALA A 128 -20.19 -3.68 -4.18
C ALA A 128 -20.73 -2.30 -4.62
N ASP A 129 -20.48 -1.88 -5.86
CA ASP A 129 -20.87 -0.57 -6.41
C ASP A 129 -20.36 0.62 -5.57
N PHE A 130 -19.17 0.49 -4.99
CA PHE A 130 -18.54 1.55 -4.21
C PHE A 130 -18.04 2.74 -5.08
N PRO A 131 -17.58 2.55 -6.33
CA PRO A 131 -17.13 3.68 -7.15
C PRO A 131 -18.17 4.80 -7.29
N GLY A 132 -19.46 4.47 -7.38
CA GLY A 132 -20.56 5.44 -7.44
C GLY A 132 -20.73 6.29 -6.17
N GLN A 133 -20.22 5.78 -5.03
CA GLN A 133 -20.35 6.40 -3.70
C GLN A 133 -19.11 7.20 -3.28
N ILE A 134 -18.07 7.25 -4.13
CA ILE A 134 -16.80 7.94 -3.88
C ILE A 134 -16.76 9.27 -4.62
N CYS A 135 -16.03 10.24 -4.04
CA CYS A 135 -15.75 11.50 -4.71
C CYS A 135 -15.26 11.26 -6.14
N PRO A 136 -15.89 11.86 -7.17
CA PRO A 136 -15.56 11.59 -8.58
C PRO A 136 -14.07 11.71 -8.92
N LYS A 137 -13.36 12.66 -8.30
CA LYS A 137 -11.93 12.87 -8.51
C LYS A 137 -11.05 11.69 -8.03
N LEU A 138 -11.54 10.90 -7.08
CA LEU A 138 -10.80 9.77 -6.49
C LEU A 138 -11.24 8.42 -7.04
N ARG A 139 -12.31 8.38 -7.85
CA ARG A 139 -12.89 7.13 -8.34
C ARG A 139 -11.89 6.28 -9.13
N ALA A 140 -11.01 6.91 -9.89
CA ALA A 140 -9.98 6.23 -10.65
C ALA A 140 -9.09 5.30 -9.79
N PHE A 141 -8.84 5.67 -8.52
CA PHE A 141 -8.00 4.88 -7.64
C PHE A 141 -8.62 3.53 -7.22
N ILE A 142 -9.94 3.36 -7.39
CA ILE A 142 -10.57 2.04 -7.27
C ILE A 142 -10.23 1.14 -8.48
N TYR A 143 -10.06 1.72 -9.66
CA TYR A 143 -9.83 0.99 -10.91
C TYR A 143 -8.34 0.77 -11.22
N MET A 144 -7.47 1.58 -10.62
CA MET A 144 -6.02 1.53 -10.89
C MET A 144 -5.37 0.17 -10.65
N PRO A 145 -5.73 -0.65 -9.66
CA PRO A 145 -5.14 -1.97 -9.52
C PRO A 145 -5.37 -2.88 -10.73
N LEU A 146 -6.51 -2.77 -11.41
CA LEU A 146 -6.77 -3.48 -12.67
C LEU A 146 -5.91 -2.92 -13.80
N HIS A 147 -5.80 -1.59 -13.88
CA HIS A 147 -4.97 -0.88 -14.85
C HIS A 147 -3.46 -1.19 -14.68
N HIS A 148 -3.02 -1.53 -13.48
CA HIS A 148 -1.66 -1.94 -13.17
C HIS A 148 -1.38 -3.43 -13.35
N SER A 149 -2.41 -4.25 -13.58
CA SER A 149 -2.30 -5.70 -13.75
C SER A 149 -1.64 -6.08 -15.08
N GLU A 150 -0.88 -7.17 -15.08
CA GLU A 150 -0.34 -7.77 -16.31
C GLU A 150 -1.29 -8.86 -16.89
N GLN A 151 -2.52 -8.95 -16.39
CA GLN A 151 -3.54 -9.84 -16.94
C GLN A 151 -4.41 -9.11 -17.97
N LEU A 152 -4.53 -9.64 -19.18
CA LEU A 152 -5.26 -8.97 -20.26
C LEU A 152 -6.74 -8.73 -19.91
N ALA A 153 -7.38 -9.67 -19.22
CA ALA A 153 -8.78 -9.52 -18.80
C ALA A 153 -8.97 -8.33 -17.84
N ASP A 154 -8.03 -8.12 -16.91
CA ASP A 154 -8.05 -6.97 -15.99
C ASP A 154 -7.88 -5.66 -16.77
N GLN A 155 -6.98 -5.64 -17.76
CA GLN A 155 -6.73 -4.48 -18.60
C GLN A 155 -7.97 -4.11 -19.44
N GLU A 156 -8.62 -5.07 -20.06
CA GLU A 156 -9.85 -4.84 -20.84
C GLU A 156 -10.98 -4.33 -19.95
N ARG A 157 -11.09 -4.84 -18.74
CA ARG A 157 -12.03 -4.34 -17.75
C ARG A 157 -11.68 -2.93 -17.29
N ALA A 158 -10.40 -2.64 -17.02
CA ALA A 158 -9.95 -1.30 -16.69
C ALA A 158 -10.29 -0.28 -17.77
N VAL A 159 -10.10 -0.63 -19.05
CA VAL A 159 -10.49 0.23 -20.20
C VAL A 159 -11.99 0.55 -20.15
N ALA A 160 -12.86 -0.44 -19.90
CA ALA A 160 -14.30 -0.22 -19.83
C ALA A 160 -14.67 0.75 -18.69
N LEU A 161 -14.10 0.54 -17.50
CA LEU A 161 -14.36 1.36 -16.31
C LEU A 161 -13.79 2.77 -16.42
N MET A 162 -12.58 2.92 -16.97
CA MET A 162 -11.93 4.23 -17.14
C MET A 162 -12.64 5.09 -18.19
N ARG A 163 -13.30 4.51 -19.18
CA ARG A 163 -14.15 5.26 -20.14
C ARG A 163 -15.29 6.01 -19.46
N GLU A 164 -15.81 5.49 -18.36
CA GLU A 164 -16.86 6.18 -17.58
C GLU A 164 -16.32 7.44 -16.88
N LEU A 165 -15.00 7.56 -16.72
CA LEU A 165 -14.34 8.70 -16.09
C LEU A 165 -13.93 9.80 -17.09
N GLY A 166 -13.96 9.50 -18.39
CA GLY A 166 -13.66 10.43 -19.47
C GLY A 166 -12.55 9.95 -20.41
N ASP A 167 -12.39 10.70 -21.51
CA ASP A 167 -11.52 10.31 -22.63
C ASP A 167 -10.04 10.20 -22.27
N GLU A 168 -9.54 11.02 -21.35
CA GLU A 168 -8.14 10.99 -20.91
C GLU A 168 -7.84 9.70 -20.15
N ALA A 169 -8.68 9.35 -19.18
CA ALA A 169 -8.57 8.10 -18.43
C ALA A 169 -8.71 6.88 -19.36
N ALA A 170 -9.63 6.94 -20.33
CA ALA A 170 -9.80 5.90 -21.32
C ALA A 170 -8.54 5.69 -22.17
N ARG A 171 -7.94 6.75 -22.70
CA ARG A 171 -6.71 6.68 -23.51
C ARG A 171 -5.54 6.09 -22.73
N ALA A 172 -5.38 6.48 -21.46
CA ALA A 172 -4.34 5.91 -20.61
C ALA A 172 -4.55 4.41 -20.41
N ALA A 173 -5.77 3.98 -20.14
CA ALA A 173 -6.10 2.56 -19.96
C ALA A 173 -5.92 1.76 -21.27
N GLU A 174 -6.33 2.31 -22.41
CA GLU A 174 -6.13 1.69 -23.73
C GLU A 174 -4.65 1.49 -24.06
N HIS A 175 -3.81 2.48 -23.73
CA HIS A 175 -2.36 2.36 -23.92
C HIS A 175 -1.76 1.22 -23.07
N HIS A 176 -2.13 1.09 -21.80
CA HIS A 176 -1.68 -0.02 -20.95
C HIS A 176 -2.18 -1.37 -21.49
N CYS A 177 -3.44 -1.45 -21.86
CA CYS A 177 -4.04 -2.66 -22.42
C CYS A 177 -3.31 -3.10 -23.70
N GLU A 178 -2.92 -2.17 -24.56
CA GLU A 178 -2.19 -2.48 -25.80
C GLU A 178 -0.79 -3.04 -25.50
N ILE A 179 -0.09 -2.53 -24.50
CA ILE A 179 1.21 -3.07 -24.06
C ILE A 179 1.04 -4.51 -23.59
N ILE A 180 0.04 -4.78 -22.77
CA ILE A 180 -0.22 -6.14 -22.26
C ILE A 180 -0.68 -7.07 -23.40
N ARG A 181 -1.47 -6.58 -24.35
CA ARG A 181 -1.87 -7.36 -25.53
C ARG A 181 -0.67 -7.73 -26.39
N ARG A 182 0.30 -6.81 -26.53
CA ARG A 182 1.50 -7.02 -27.35
C ARG A 182 2.53 -7.92 -26.67
N PHE A 183 2.82 -7.67 -25.38
CA PHE A 183 3.97 -8.30 -24.71
C PHE A 183 3.56 -9.30 -23.61
N GLY A 184 2.29 -9.34 -23.20
CA GLY A 184 1.80 -10.13 -22.08
C GLY A 184 2.29 -9.64 -20.71
N ARG A 185 3.05 -8.53 -20.69
CA ARG A 185 3.62 -7.90 -19.50
C ARG A 185 4.04 -6.46 -19.80
N PHE A 186 4.40 -5.72 -18.76
CA PHE A 186 4.98 -4.39 -18.89
C PHE A 186 6.52 -4.48 -19.00
N PRO A 187 7.13 -4.21 -20.19
CA PRO A 187 8.58 -4.33 -20.39
C PRO A 187 9.41 -3.44 -19.46
N HIS A 188 8.92 -2.24 -19.13
CA HIS A 188 9.63 -1.32 -18.23
C HIS A 188 9.84 -1.87 -16.80
N ARG A 189 9.09 -2.91 -16.40
CA ARG A 189 9.24 -3.57 -15.10
C ARG A 189 10.31 -4.66 -15.11
N ASN A 190 10.80 -5.06 -16.28
CA ASN A 190 11.69 -6.22 -16.39
C ASN A 190 12.95 -6.07 -15.54
N ALA A 191 13.60 -4.91 -15.60
CA ALA A 191 14.85 -4.66 -14.86
C ALA A 191 14.66 -4.80 -13.33
N ILE A 192 13.61 -4.17 -12.77
CA ILE A 192 13.39 -4.21 -11.32
C ILE A 192 12.85 -5.54 -10.83
N LEU A 193 12.20 -6.31 -11.72
CA LEU A 193 11.69 -7.66 -11.40
C LEU A 193 12.66 -8.79 -11.78
N GLY A 194 13.86 -8.45 -12.24
CA GLY A 194 14.88 -9.44 -12.63
C GLY A 194 14.46 -10.30 -13.83
N ARG A 195 13.60 -9.78 -14.71
CA ARG A 195 13.11 -10.47 -15.91
C ARG A 195 14.01 -10.15 -17.11
N THR A 196 14.30 -11.16 -17.94
CA THR A 196 15.01 -10.95 -19.21
C THR A 196 14.15 -10.17 -20.17
N THR A 197 14.68 -9.07 -20.71
CA THR A 197 14.04 -8.28 -21.77
C THR A 197 14.29 -8.92 -23.12
N THR A 198 13.25 -9.14 -23.92
CA THR A 198 13.37 -9.63 -25.31
C THR A 198 13.82 -8.53 -26.25
N ALA A 199 14.22 -8.88 -27.48
CA ALA A 199 14.64 -7.89 -28.49
C ALA A 199 13.49 -6.93 -28.84
N ASP A 200 12.27 -7.45 -28.99
CA ASP A 200 11.08 -6.64 -29.31
C ASP A 200 10.69 -5.69 -28.16
N GLU A 201 10.85 -6.16 -26.91
CA GLU A 201 10.63 -5.31 -25.74
C GLU A 201 11.70 -4.22 -25.63
N GLN A 202 12.96 -4.56 -25.95
CA GLN A 202 14.05 -3.58 -25.94
C GLN A 202 13.83 -2.50 -27.00
N GLU A 203 13.45 -2.89 -28.22
CA GLU A 203 13.12 -1.94 -29.28
C GLU A 203 11.98 -1.01 -28.87
N TYR A 204 10.94 -1.54 -28.21
CA TYR A 204 9.84 -0.76 -27.69
C TYR A 204 10.31 0.25 -26.63
N LEU A 205 11.19 -0.17 -25.71
CA LEU A 205 11.75 0.71 -24.66
C LEU A 205 12.64 1.80 -25.27
N ASP A 206 13.47 1.48 -26.28
CA ASP A 206 14.36 2.42 -26.96
C ASP A 206 13.58 3.49 -27.77
N GLN A 207 12.39 3.15 -28.23
CA GLN A 207 11.46 4.08 -28.91
C GLN A 207 10.67 4.98 -27.95
N GLY A 208 11.04 5.00 -26.67
CA GLY A 208 10.39 5.81 -25.63
C GLY A 208 9.40 5.02 -24.77
N GLY A 209 9.05 3.81 -25.16
CA GLY A 209 8.32 2.80 -24.38
C GLY A 209 7.16 3.33 -23.54
N PHE A 210 7.02 2.78 -22.37
CA PHE A 210 6.12 3.29 -21.37
C PHE A 210 6.69 4.60 -20.78
N ALA A 211 6.38 5.74 -21.37
CA ALA A 211 6.70 7.06 -20.83
C ALA A 211 5.85 7.26 -19.55
N GLY A 212 6.35 6.72 -18.45
CA GLY A 212 5.82 6.66 -17.10
C GLY A 212 4.41 7.19 -16.94
N GLY A 213 3.48 6.35 -16.61
CA GLY A 213 2.04 6.51 -16.38
C GLY A 213 1.48 7.87 -16.02
N SER A 214 1.92 8.92 -16.69
CA SER A 214 1.36 10.24 -16.55
C SER A 214 0.01 10.26 -17.28
N LEU A 215 -1.07 10.42 -16.54
CA LEU A 215 -2.34 10.90 -17.08
C LEU A 215 -2.22 12.36 -17.59
N ILE A 216 -1.01 12.92 -17.58
CA ILE A 216 -0.68 14.25 -18.10
C ILE A 216 0.09 14.06 -19.40
N GLU A 217 -0.37 14.66 -20.46
CA GLU A 217 0.26 14.63 -21.78
C GLU A 217 1.77 14.88 -21.72
N PRO A 218 2.60 14.17 -22.54
CA PRO A 218 3.98 14.59 -22.72
C PRO A 218 3.96 16.03 -23.21
N LYS A 219 4.64 16.93 -22.51
CA LYS A 219 4.82 18.31 -22.98
C LYS A 219 5.35 18.23 -24.40
N SER A 220 4.52 18.62 -25.36
CA SER A 220 4.91 18.83 -26.73
C SER A 220 6.15 19.73 -26.72
N THR A 221 7.30 19.16 -27.04
CA THR A 221 8.52 19.90 -27.26
C THR A 221 8.38 20.60 -28.60
N LEU A 222 8.07 21.90 -28.57
CA LEU A 222 8.30 22.81 -29.68
C LEU A 222 9.76 23.27 -29.69
#